data_27db5b72ac396cea7c4328f6eedb1dbe
#
_entry.id   27db5b72ac396cea7c4328f6eedb1dbe
#
_cell.length_a   1.000
_cell.length_b   1.000
_cell.length_c   1.000
_cell.angle_alpha   90.00
_cell.angle_beta   90.00
_cell.angle_gamma   90.00
#
_symmetry.space_group_name_H-M   'P 1'
#
loop_
_entity.id
_entity.type
_entity.pdbx_description
1 polymer ?
#
loop_
_entity_poly.entity_id
_entity_poly.type
_entity_poly.pdbx_seq_one_letter_code
_entity_poly.pdbx_strand_id
1 'polypeptide(L)'
;MCVRRNVPRTGWFAGHFAGAGRRVASEAVYTRLASGHGLGMFGAHERRAGPPQASSHRSAKHEGISMSEAIDTIHRWSTDAVPPAQRLDYWVGAVCEGFLEMDVTSPVAGSFGATLESAPLGPIVVNQVRGSAQDVYRTRRAIAHSRNNYFYLLCKTDSAWVAVQDGRSARLLPGDAVLVDSRRRYEFHLLQSADTISLELPTAWVDAWIPDAGDQVARRIDGQAGWGGALCSFVRQLTPQMAAKPPLPAALLGDQLGGLLALATGHGLSESESEGRAALRRRVLDATRERHAEPGLTAAGVARELGISERSLHRCLGEGGTTFATALAGFRMQAARRMLADARFDRLGIAEIGFRVGLTDASHFVRQCRRHLGATPGELRRLRH
;
A
#
# COMPACT_ATOMS: atom_id res chain seq x y z
N MET A 1 63.68 -8.45 -2.78
CA MET A 1 63.82 -9.51 -1.77
C MET A 1 62.47 -9.70 -1.09
N CYS A 2 61.86 -10.81 -1.41
CA CYS A 2 60.50 -11.19 -1.02
C CYS A 2 60.46 -11.81 0.38
N VAL A 3 59.45 -11.49 1.18
CA VAL A 3 58.96 -12.44 2.19
C VAL A 3 57.42 -12.38 2.21
N ARG A 4 56.81 -13.42 1.64
CA ARG A 4 55.39 -13.79 1.81
C ARG A 4 55.21 -14.34 3.23
N ARG A 5 54.18 -13.90 3.95
CA ARG A 5 53.64 -14.65 5.10
C ARG A 5 52.20 -15.12 4.79
N ASN A 6 52.10 -16.45 4.78
CA ASN A 6 50.84 -17.23 4.76
C ASN A 6 50.03 -16.97 6.05
N VAL A 7 48.71 -16.83 5.90
CA VAL A 7 47.75 -16.97 6.98
C VAL A 7 46.68 -17.98 6.54
N PRO A 8 46.34 -18.99 7.35
CA PRO A 8 45.55 -20.12 6.93
C PRO A 8 44.05 -19.81 6.88
N ARG A 9 43.40 -20.42 5.88
CA ARG A 9 41.93 -20.52 5.78
C ARG A 9 41.40 -21.46 6.89
N THR A 10 40.56 -20.94 7.76
CA THR A 10 39.71 -21.77 8.62
C THR A 10 38.35 -22.00 7.96
N GLY A 11 38.03 -23.28 7.74
CA GLY A 11 36.81 -23.74 7.13
C GLY A 11 35.60 -23.57 8.05
N TRP A 12 34.48 -23.32 7.44
CA TRP A 12 33.18 -23.37 8.11
C TRP A 12 32.62 -24.79 8.08
N PHE A 13 32.44 -25.35 9.26
CA PHE A 13 31.76 -26.63 9.48
C PHE A 13 30.26 -26.48 9.27
N ALA A 14 29.72 -27.30 8.39
CA ALA A 14 28.30 -27.60 8.31
C ALA A 14 27.95 -28.54 9.47
N GLY A 15 27.19 -28.05 10.43
CA GLY A 15 26.60 -28.87 11.51
C GLY A 15 25.13 -29.12 11.24
N HIS A 16 24.79 -30.35 10.81
CA HIS A 16 23.43 -30.89 10.87
C HIS A 16 23.02 -31.03 12.34
N PHE A 17 21.91 -30.41 12.71
CA PHE A 17 21.13 -30.82 13.87
C PHE A 17 19.74 -31.23 13.42
N ALA A 18 19.55 -32.55 13.36
CA ALA A 18 18.25 -33.20 13.45
C ALA A 18 17.88 -33.31 14.93
N GLY A 19 16.71 -32.86 15.32
CA GLY A 19 16.25 -32.94 16.70
C GLY A 19 14.76 -32.60 16.83
N ALA A 20 13.94 -33.61 16.68
CA ALA A 20 12.70 -33.94 17.38
C ALA A 20 11.71 -32.82 17.76
N GLY A 21 10.54 -32.97 17.19
CA GLY A 21 9.33 -32.18 17.46
C GLY A 21 8.86 -32.19 18.90
N ARG A 22 8.26 -31.11 19.27
CA ARG A 22 7.10 -31.08 20.17
C ARG A 22 6.07 -30.13 19.56
N ARG A 23 5.02 -30.70 19.00
CA ARG A 23 3.75 -30.07 18.77
C ARG A 23 3.18 -29.75 20.15
N VAL A 24 3.07 -28.49 20.51
CA VAL A 24 2.20 -28.05 21.60
C VAL A 24 0.93 -27.53 20.94
N ALA A 25 -0.14 -28.28 21.12
CA ALA A 25 -1.47 -27.94 20.70
C ALA A 25 -1.94 -26.70 21.48
N SER A 26 -2.16 -25.61 20.79
CA SER A 26 -2.86 -24.42 21.28
C SER A 26 -4.29 -24.43 20.73
N GLU A 27 -5.10 -25.39 21.19
CA GLU A 27 -6.52 -25.50 20.81
C GLU A 27 -7.50 -25.31 21.99
N ALA A 28 -7.08 -24.67 23.09
CA ALA A 28 -7.88 -24.67 24.31
C ALA A 28 -8.10 -23.31 24.97
N VAL A 29 -8.25 -22.20 24.24
CA VAL A 29 -8.62 -20.90 24.87
C VAL A 29 -9.77 -20.16 24.16
N TYR A 30 -10.28 -20.63 23.04
CA TYR A 30 -11.33 -19.91 22.28
C TYR A 30 -12.79 -20.39 22.51
N THR A 31 -13.08 -21.16 23.59
CA THR A 31 -14.45 -21.66 23.81
C THR A 31 -14.92 -21.41 25.26
N ARG A 32 -15.02 -20.17 25.69
CA ARG A 32 -15.76 -19.86 26.92
C ARG A 32 -16.08 -18.37 27.05
N LEU A 33 -16.96 -17.85 26.21
CA LEU A 33 -17.75 -16.64 26.47
C LEU A 33 -18.93 -16.55 25.50
N ALA A 34 -19.75 -17.60 25.47
CA ALA A 34 -21.09 -17.54 24.88
C ALA A 34 -21.94 -18.65 25.48
N SER A 35 -22.46 -18.44 26.69
CA SER A 35 -23.65 -19.12 27.21
C SER A 35 -23.97 -18.55 28.59
N GLY A 36 -24.94 -17.69 28.66
CA GLY A 36 -25.59 -17.23 29.88
C GLY A 36 -27.05 -16.94 29.60
N HIS A 37 -27.83 -17.99 29.49
CA HIS A 37 -29.30 -17.92 29.49
C HIS A 37 -29.77 -17.58 30.88
N GLY A 38 -30.69 -16.64 30.98
CA GLY A 38 -31.51 -16.39 32.16
C GLY A 38 -32.91 -15.97 31.74
N LEU A 39 -33.84 -16.93 31.76
CA LEU A 39 -35.27 -16.70 31.64
C LEU A 39 -35.79 -15.92 32.85
N GLY A 40 -36.76 -15.03 32.63
CA GLY A 40 -37.64 -14.49 33.66
C GLY A 40 -38.91 -13.96 33.01
N MET A 41 -39.99 -14.72 33.14
CA MET A 41 -41.37 -14.41 32.72
C MET A 41 -42.11 -13.52 33.73
N PHE A 42 -43.29 -13.01 33.28
CA PHE A 42 -44.45 -12.35 33.95
C PHE A 42 -44.40 -10.82 33.80
N GLY A 43 -45.47 -10.14 33.37
CA GLY A 43 -46.85 -10.40 33.15
C GLY A 43 -47.57 -9.13 32.63
N ALA A 44 -48.67 -9.32 31.99
CA ALA A 44 -49.55 -8.37 31.31
C ALA A 44 -50.15 -7.27 32.18
N HIS A 45 -50.38 -6.07 31.62
CA HIS A 45 -51.69 -5.39 31.78
C HIS A 45 -51.91 -4.34 30.69
N GLU A 46 -53.00 -4.52 29.96
CA GLU A 46 -53.64 -3.54 29.06
C GLU A 46 -54.12 -2.31 29.81
N ARG A 47 -54.04 -1.10 29.20
CA ARG A 47 -55.12 -0.13 29.14
C ARG A 47 -54.97 0.84 27.97
N ARG A 48 -56.05 0.94 27.20
CA ARG A 48 -56.30 1.91 26.13
C ARG A 48 -56.50 3.31 26.71
N ALA A 49 -56.09 4.35 26.01
CA ALA A 49 -56.81 5.61 25.85
C ALA A 49 -56.25 6.39 24.66
N GLY A 50 -57.14 6.99 23.90
CA GLY A 50 -56.92 7.62 22.59
C GLY A 50 -56.41 9.07 22.64
N PRO A 51 -56.38 9.78 21.47
CA PRO A 51 -55.54 10.95 21.26
C PRO A 51 -56.19 12.29 21.67
N PRO A 52 -55.39 13.32 21.84
CA PRO A 52 -55.77 14.64 21.37
C PRO A 52 -54.65 15.40 20.59
N GLN A 53 -55.09 15.92 19.48
CA GLN A 53 -54.98 17.25 18.90
C GLN A 53 -53.65 18.05 18.99
N ALA A 54 -53.37 18.58 17.81
CA ALA A 54 -52.30 19.49 17.42
C ALA A 54 -52.24 20.81 18.21
N SER A 55 -51.02 21.30 18.42
CA SER A 55 -50.74 22.75 18.39
C SER A 55 -49.25 23.05 18.18
N SER A 56 -49.02 23.88 17.14
CA SER A 56 -48.06 24.97 17.00
C SER A 56 -46.54 24.70 17.04
N HIS A 57 -45.98 24.96 15.87
CA HIS A 57 -44.71 25.59 15.57
C HIS A 57 -43.72 25.82 16.73
N ARG A 58 -42.60 25.05 16.70
CA ARG A 58 -41.31 25.60 17.07
C ARG A 58 -40.25 25.05 16.12
N SER A 59 -39.60 25.99 15.46
CA SER A 59 -38.42 25.85 14.66
C SER A 59 -37.37 25.01 15.39
N ALA A 60 -37.13 23.78 14.94
CA ALA A 60 -35.99 23.01 15.38
C ALA A 60 -34.77 23.60 14.67
N LYS A 61 -33.96 24.33 15.41
CA LYS A 61 -32.59 24.61 15.06
C LYS A 61 -31.90 23.27 14.79
N HIS A 62 -31.44 23.08 13.57
CA HIS A 62 -30.40 22.10 13.29
C HIS A 62 -29.15 22.50 14.12
N GLU A 63 -29.03 21.91 15.30
CA GLU A 63 -27.73 21.81 15.95
C GLU A 63 -26.87 20.92 15.06
N GLY A 64 -25.99 21.59 14.33
CA GLY A 64 -24.89 20.94 13.65
C GLY A 64 -24.10 20.17 14.71
N ILE A 65 -24.12 18.86 14.62
CA ILE A 65 -23.19 18.01 15.36
C ILE A 65 -21.81 18.46 14.89
N SER A 66 -21.15 19.20 15.77
CA SER A 66 -19.75 19.60 15.62
C SER A 66 -18.92 18.31 15.46
N MET A 67 -18.31 18.13 14.29
CA MET A 67 -17.29 17.11 14.04
C MET A 67 -15.99 17.38 14.83
N SER A 68 -16.05 18.01 15.98
CA SER A 68 -14.91 18.40 16.82
C SER A 68 -14.78 17.57 18.11
N GLU A 69 -15.43 16.45 18.22
CA GLU A 69 -15.15 15.46 19.28
C GLU A 69 -14.62 14.15 18.69
N ALA A 70 -13.59 14.23 17.83
CA ALA A 70 -12.71 13.10 17.59
C ALA A 70 -11.76 13.02 18.81
N ILE A 71 -12.14 12.18 19.71
CA ILE A 71 -11.56 11.84 20.99
C ILE A 71 -10.04 11.70 20.89
N ASP A 72 -9.32 12.52 21.63
CA ASP A 72 -7.89 12.49 22.00
C ASP A 72 -7.53 11.16 22.71
N THR A 73 -7.67 10.01 22.06
CA THR A 73 -7.47 8.74 22.74
C THR A 73 -6.20 8.06 22.25
N ILE A 74 -5.12 8.17 23.04
CA ILE A 74 -3.97 7.30 22.89
C ILE A 74 -4.36 5.92 23.44
N HIS A 75 -4.39 4.91 22.56
CA HIS A 75 -4.53 3.53 22.99
C HIS A 75 -3.20 3.03 23.50
N ARG A 76 -3.22 2.34 24.66
CA ARG A 76 -2.00 1.84 25.31
C ARG A 76 -2.18 0.42 25.77
N TRP A 77 -1.20 -0.42 25.45
CA TRP A 77 -1.02 -1.78 25.97
C TRP A 77 0.32 -1.85 26.70
N SER A 78 0.33 -2.46 27.87
CA SER A 78 1.54 -2.66 28.66
C SER A 78 1.54 -4.06 29.28
N THR A 79 2.65 -4.74 29.14
CA THR A 79 2.86 -6.04 29.80
C THR A 79 2.92 -5.95 31.33
N ASP A 80 3.02 -4.76 31.90
CA ASP A 80 2.95 -4.55 33.35
C ASP A 80 1.54 -4.80 33.91
N ALA A 81 0.54 -4.88 33.03
CA ALA A 81 -0.83 -5.23 33.41
C ALA A 81 -1.01 -6.70 33.78
N VAL A 82 -0.02 -7.56 33.52
CA VAL A 82 -0.09 -9.00 33.75
C VAL A 82 1.16 -9.56 34.45
N PRO A 83 1.03 -10.74 35.14
CA PRO A 83 2.18 -11.39 35.78
C PRO A 83 3.29 -11.73 34.77
N PRO A 84 4.57 -11.77 35.20
CA PRO A 84 5.71 -12.00 34.29
C PRO A 84 5.58 -13.23 33.39
N ALA A 85 5.04 -14.34 33.91
CA ALA A 85 4.85 -15.56 33.13
C ALA A 85 3.85 -15.47 31.98
N GLN A 86 2.97 -14.44 31.97
CA GLN A 86 1.94 -14.21 30.97
C GLN A 86 2.27 -13.06 30.01
N ARG A 87 3.37 -12.38 30.22
CA ARG A 87 3.70 -11.13 29.51
C ARG A 87 3.88 -11.33 28.01
N LEU A 88 4.55 -12.39 27.59
CA LEU A 88 4.76 -12.65 26.16
C LEU A 88 3.46 -13.00 25.45
N ASP A 89 2.61 -13.84 26.04
CA ASP A 89 1.31 -14.20 25.46
C ASP A 89 0.38 -12.97 25.39
N TYR A 90 0.36 -12.16 26.46
CA TYR A 90 -0.36 -10.89 26.45
C TYR A 90 0.13 -9.96 25.34
N TRP A 91 1.45 -9.89 25.15
CA TRP A 91 2.08 -9.04 24.14
C TRP A 91 1.70 -9.45 22.71
N VAL A 92 1.68 -10.74 22.42
CA VAL A 92 1.20 -11.26 21.13
C VAL A 92 -0.23 -10.78 20.86
N GLY A 93 -1.11 -10.85 21.85
CA GLY A 93 -2.48 -10.33 21.75
C GLY A 93 -2.51 -8.81 21.53
N ALA A 94 -1.72 -8.03 22.27
CA ALA A 94 -1.63 -6.58 22.16
C ALA A 94 -1.14 -6.14 20.77
N VAL A 95 -0.14 -6.84 20.21
CA VAL A 95 0.36 -6.58 18.84
C VAL A 95 -0.72 -6.89 17.80
N CYS A 96 -1.44 -8.00 17.95
CA CYS A 96 -2.53 -8.35 17.05
C CYS A 96 -3.71 -7.36 17.10
N GLU A 97 -3.99 -6.78 18.25
CA GLU A 97 -5.03 -5.78 18.43
C GLU A 97 -4.60 -4.39 17.93
N GLY A 98 -3.37 -3.97 18.26
CA GLY A 98 -2.87 -2.62 17.98
C GLY A 98 -2.30 -2.44 16.58
N PHE A 99 -1.92 -3.53 15.88
CA PHE A 99 -1.42 -3.49 14.51
C PHE A 99 -2.26 -4.41 13.60
N LEU A 100 -1.82 -5.65 13.50
CA LEU A 100 -2.49 -6.73 12.80
C LEU A 100 -1.86 -8.07 13.21
N GLU A 101 -2.48 -9.18 12.76
CA GLU A 101 -2.07 -10.51 13.17
C GLU A 101 -0.60 -10.79 12.82
N MET A 102 0.20 -11.00 13.86
CA MET A 102 1.62 -11.34 13.77
C MET A 102 1.99 -12.33 14.86
N ASP A 103 2.98 -13.16 14.59
CA ASP A 103 3.59 -14.03 15.59
C ASP A 103 4.80 -13.29 16.19
N VAL A 104 4.96 -13.36 17.52
CA VAL A 104 6.09 -12.77 18.23
C VAL A 104 6.76 -13.82 19.10
N THR A 105 8.09 -13.86 19.06
CA THR A 105 8.92 -14.68 19.94
C THR A 105 9.98 -13.80 20.62
N SER A 106 10.47 -14.22 21.77
CA SER A 106 11.53 -13.49 22.48
C SER A 106 12.53 -14.44 23.12
N PRO A 107 13.84 -14.15 23.01
CA PRO A 107 14.88 -14.90 23.72
C PRO A 107 14.83 -14.70 25.23
N VAL A 108 14.14 -13.66 25.71
CA VAL A 108 14.02 -13.28 27.13
C VAL A 108 12.59 -13.43 27.66
N ALA A 109 11.86 -14.45 27.21
CA ALA A 109 10.44 -14.64 27.54
C ALA A 109 10.15 -14.59 29.05
N GLY A 110 11.03 -15.10 29.91
CA GLY A 110 10.88 -15.10 31.38
C GLY A 110 10.97 -13.70 32.04
N SER A 111 11.61 -12.75 31.38
CA SER A 111 11.78 -11.36 31.86
C SER A 111 11.25 -10.35 30.81
N PHE A 112 10.37 -10.80 29.90
CA PHE A 112 9.85 -9.96 28.84
C PHE A 112 9.04 -8.78 29.39
N GLY A 113 9.25 -7.61 28.79
CA GLY A 113 8.50 -6.40 29.09
C GLY A 113 8.37 -5.54 27.84
N ALA A 114 7.16 -5.07 27.55
CA ALA A 114 6.93 -4.20 26.41
C ALA A 114 5.69 -3.30 26.58
N THR A 115 5.69 -2.18 25.87
CA THR A 115 4.57 -1.25 25.75
C THR A 115 4.33 -0.89 24.30
N LEU A 116 3.07 -0.74 23.94
CA LEU A 116 2.61 -0.21 22.67
C LEU A 116 1.69 0.98 22.97
N GLU A 117 1.96 2.11 22.34
CA GLU A 117 1.07 3.27 22.31
C GLU A 117 0.70 3.55 20.86
N SER A 118 -0.57 3.90 20.61
CA SER A 118 -1.13 4.12 19.28
C SER A 118 -2.06 5.32 19.29
N ALA A 119 -1.96 6.18 18.27
CA ALA A 119 -2.88 7.30 18.06
C ALA A 119 -3.07 7.60 16.56
N PRO A 120 -4.28 7.98 16.13
CA PRO A 120 -4.54 8.36 14.73
C PRO A 120 -3.97 9.73 14.41
N LEU A 121 -3.47 9.88 13.16
CA LEU A 121 -3.07 11.15 12.55
C LEU A 121 -3.72 11.24 11.16
N GLY A 122 -4.97 11.62 11.11
CA GLY A 122 -5.78 11.54 9.88
C GLY A 122 -5.96 10.10 9.41
N PRO A 123 -5.58 9.75 8.17
CA PRO A 123 -5.65 8.38 7.67
C PRO A 123 -4.51 7.49 8.15
N ILE A 124 -3.48 8.04 8.76
CA ILE A 124 -2.27 7.38 9.25
C ILE A 124 -2.45 7.04 10.72
N VAL A 125 -1.90 5.90 11.17
CA VAL A 125 -1.80 5.60 12.60
C VAL A 125 -0.34 5.65 13.02
N VAL A 126 -0.08 6.35 14.10
CA VAL A 126 1.26 6.48 14.71
C VAL A 126 1.34 5.53 15.89
N ASN A 127 2.27 4.59 15.81
CA ASN A 127 2.51 3.61 16.84
C ASN A 127 3.92 3.80 17.41
N GLN A 128 4.06 3.66 18.72
CA GLN A 128 5.34 3.57 19.39
C GLN A 128 5.42 2.28 20.18
N VAL A 129 6.42 1.48 19.88
CA VAL A 129 6.73 0.22 20.57
C VAL A 129 8.00 0.40 21.36
N ARG A 130 7.96 0.08 22.65
CA ARG A 130 9.14 -0.01 23.50
C ARG A 130 9.14 -1.36 24.23
N GLY A 131 10.27 -2.05 24.29
CA GLY A 131 10.30 -3.35 24.95
C GLY A 131 11.59 -4.12 24.80
N SER A 132 11.52 -5.36 25.26
CA SER A 132 12.59 -6.34 25.21
C SER A 132 12.92 -6.80 23.80
N ALA A 133 14.07 -7.47 23.64
CA ALA A 133 14.45 -8.17 22.43
C ALA A 133 13.35 -9.14 21.98
N GLN A 134 13.03 -9.12 20.68
CA GLN A 134 11.98 -9.94 20.09
C GLN A 134 12.17 -10.14 18.59
N ASP A 135 11.62 -11.23 18.09
CA ASP A 135 11.46 -11.49 16.68
C ASP A 135 9.96 -11.43 16.33
N VAL A 136 9.63 -10.76 15.25
CA VAL A 136 8.25 -10.56 14.76
C VAL A 136 8.11 -11.20 13.39
N TYR A 137 7.05 -11.98 13.19
CA TYR A 137 6.81 -12.71 11.95
C TYR A 137 5.40 -12.43 11.40
N ARG A 138 5.34 -11.88 10.21
CA ARG A 138 4.11 -11.80 9.41
C ARG A 138 4.01 -13.07 8.56
N THR A 139 3.27 -14.05 9.04
CA THR A 139 3.15 -15.36 8.40
C THR A 139 2.03 -15.42 7.37
N ARG A 140 2.01 -16.45 6.49
CA ARG A 140 0.89 -16.69 5.56
C ARG A 140 -0.45 -16.85 6.29
N ARG A 141 -0.43 -17.55 7.45
CA ARG A 141 -1.61 -17.73 8.29
C ARG A 141 -2.14 -16.39 8.80
N ALA A 142 -1.27 -15.54 9.33
CA ALA A 142 -1.59 -14.22 9.80
C ALA A 142 -2.19 -13.33 8.69
N ILE A 143 -1.59 -13.34 7.49
CA ILE A 143 -2.09 -12.60 6.32
C ILE A 143 -3.51 -13.07 5.93
N ALA A 144 -3.78 -14.37 5.94
CA ALA A 144 -5.07 -14.93 5.55
C ALA A 144 -6.23 -14.52 6.50
N HIS A 145 -5.93 -14.19 7.76
CA HIS A 145 -6.92 -13.76 8.76
C HIS A 145 -7.07 -12.23 8.83
N SER A 146 -6.14 -11.48 8.25
CA SER A 146 -6.14 -10.02 8.30
C SER A 146 -7.19 -9.41 7.38
N ARG A 147 -7.94 -8.44 7.90
CA ARG A 147 -8.98 -7.72 7.15
C ARG A 147 -8.45 -6.48 6.43
N ASN A 148 -7.32 -5.96 6.90
CA ASN A 148 -6.74 -4.69 6.46
C ASN A 148 -5.35 -4.91 5.86
N ASN A 149 -4.99 -4.01 4.94
CA ASN A 149 -3.69 -4.03 4.27
C ASN A 149 -3.08 -2.63 4.34
N TYR A 150 -1.86 -2.59 4.85
CA TYR A 150 -1.11 -1.37 5.05
C TYR A 150 0.34 -1.54 4.58
N PHE A 151 0.99 -0.43 4.33
CA PHE A 151 2.44 -0.36 4.46
C PHE A 151 2.78 0.10 5.88
N TYR A 152 3.90 -0.37 6.39
CA TYR A 152 4.46 0.11 7.64
C TYR A 152 5.81 0.77 7.36
N LEU A 153 5.97 2.02 7.80
CA LEU A 153 7.25 2.71 7.84
C LEU A 153 7.77 2.66 9.27
N LEU A 154 8.86 1.92 9.50
CA LEU A 154 9.45 1.73 10.81
C LEU A 154 10.76 2.49 10.92
N CYS A 155 10.94 3.22 12.03
CA CYS A 155 12.17 3.89 12.41
C CYS A 155 12.51 3.52 13.86
N LYS A 156 13.61 2.77 14.05
CA LYS A 156 14.10 2.36 15.36
C LYS A 156 15.30 3.22 15.76
N THR A 157 15.32 3.71 17.00
CA THR A 157 16.26 4.75 17.42
C THR A 157 17.38 4.28 18.32
N ASP A 158 17.25 3.12 18.98
CA ASP A 158 18.11 2.70 20.09
C ASP A 158 19.20 1.70 19.71
N SER A 159 18.93 0.78 18.77
CA SER A 159 19.91 -0.25 18.38
C SER A 159 19.72 -0.77 16.97
N ALA A 160 20.74 -1.46 16.44
CA ALA A 160 20.66 -2.07 15.12
C ALA A 160 19.70 -3.27 15.12
N TRP A 161 19.04 -3.49 13.98
CA TRP A 161 18.09 -4.55 13.77
C TRP A 161 18.04 -5.00 12.30
N VAL A 162 17.27 -6.04 11.99
CA VAL A 162 17.14 -6.57 10.64
C VAL A 162 15.66 -6.66 10.26
N ALA A 163 15.34 -6.23 9.05
CA ALA A 163 14.04 -6.43 8.42
C ALA A 163 14.20 -7.29 7.16
N VAL A 164 13.33 -8.30 7.00
CA VAL A 164 13.37 -9.22 5.86
C VAL A 164 12.01 -9.23 5.18
N GLN A 165 11.98 -9.01 3.87
CA GLN A 165 10.80 -9.15 3.02
C GLN A 165 11.18 -9.42 1.56
N ASP A 166 10.43 -10.28 0.85
CA ASP A 166 10.58 -10.55 -0.59
C ASP A 166 12.01 -10.96 -1.00
N GLY A 167 12.67 -11.77 -0.16
CA GLY A 167 14.05 -12.22 -0.40
C GLY A 167 15.11 -11.15 -0.17
N ARG A 168 14.73 -9.95 0.28
CA ARG A 168 15.66 -8.88 0.68
C ARG A 168 15.84 -8.92 2.20
N SER A 169 17.06 -8.61 2.65
CA SER A 169 17.39 -8.45 4.06
C SER A 169 18.08 -7.11 4.25
N ALA A 170 17.45 -6.21 4.98
CA ALA A 170 17.99 -4.90 5.31
C ALA A 170 18.52 -4.90 6.74
N ARG A 171 19.83 -4.68 6.91
CA ARG A 171 20.41 -4.34 8.21
C ARG A 171 20.30 -2.84 8.43
N LEU A 172 19.64 -2.47 9.49
CA LEU A 172 19.30 -1.10 9.84
C LEU A 172 20.12 -0.67 11.06
N LEU A 173 20.66 0.54 11.01
CA LEU A 173 21.35 1.19 12.12
C LEU A 173 20.35 2.06 12.92
N PRO A 174 20.70 2.48 14.14
CA PRO A 174 19.87 3.39 14.91
C PRO A 174 19.54 4.66 14.11
N GLY A 175 18.25 4.95 13.98
CA GLY A 175 17.75 6.11 13.24
C GLY A 175 17.47 5.86 11.76
N ASP A 176 17.84 4.71 11.20
CA ASP A 176 17.40 4.30 9.86
C ASP A 176 15.92 3.94 9.85
N ALA A 177 15.31 4.04 8.66
CA ALA A 177 13.95 3.58 8.45
C ALA A 177 13.87 2.47 7.39
N VAL A 178 12.75 1.75 7.40
CA VAL A 178 12.41 0.74 6.41
C VAL A 178 10.92 0.73 6.16
N LEU A 179 10.53 0.51 4.89
CA LEU A 179 9.16 0.27 4.47
C LEU A 179 8.91 -1.23 4.33
N VAL A 180 7.76 -1.71 4.80
CA VAL A 180 7.29 -3.10 4.58
C VAL A 180 5.82 -3.11 4.16
N ASP A 181 5.43 -4.14 3.40
CA ASP A 181 4.08 -4.37 2.90
C ASP A 181 3.41 -5.49 3.69
N SER A 182 2.34 -5.20 4.42
CA SER A 182 1.63 -6.18 5.26
C SER A 182 0.89 -7.26 4.48
N ARG A 183 0.69 -7.09 3.18
CA ARG A 183 0.06 -8.08 2.28
C ARG A 183 0.98 -9.28 2.00
N ARG A 184 2.28 -9.17 2.36
CA ARG A 184 3.32 -10.17 2.12
C ARG A 184 3.98 -10.53 3.43
N ARG A 185 4.64 -11.71 3.46
CA ARG A 185 5.41 -12.13 4.63
C ARG A 185 6.59 -11.20 4.85
N TYR A 186 6.85 -10.90 6.12
CA TYR A 186 8.05 -10.22 6.55
C TYR A 186 8.51 -10.73 7.92
N GLU A 187 9.74 -10.42 8.27
CA GLU A 187 10.34 -10.77 9.54
C GLU A 187 11.12 -9.56 10.07
N PHE A 188 11.05 -9.33 11.38
CA PHE A 188 11.85 -8.34 12.09
C PHE A 188 12.64 -9.04 13.20
N HIS A 189 13.94 -8.76 13.27
CA HIS A 189 14.83 -9.27 14.29
C HIS A 189 15.36 -8.12 15.12
N LEU A 190 14.75 -7.91 16.30
CA LEU A 190 15.05 -6.86 17.28
C LEU A 190 15.90 -7.45 18.40
N LEU A 191 17.22 -7.54 18.18
CA LEU A 191 18.14 -8.37 18.96
C LEU A 191 18.41 -7.86 20.38
N GLN A 192 18.19 -6.58 20.67
CA GLN A 192 18.49 -5.99 21.99
C GLN A 192 17.23 -5.45 22.64
N SER A 193 16.57 -4.52 22.01
CA SER A 193 15.41 -3.81 22.52
C SER A 193 14.55 -3.36 21.34
N ALA A 194 13.37 -2.86 21.63
CA ALA A 194 12.49 -2.26 20.65
C ALA A 194 12.09 -0.85 21.12
N ASP A 195 12.75 0.21 20.67
CA ASP A 195 12.23 1.58 20.72
C ASP A 195 12.03 2.05 19.28
N THR A 196 10.81 1.85 18.78
CA THR A 196 10.47 1.98 17.37
C THR A 196 9.22 2.83 17.21
N ILE A 197 9.31 3.85 16.37
CA ILE A 197 8.14 4.49 15.78
C ILE A 197 7.74 3.69 14.53
N SER A 198 6.49 3.29 14.46
CA SER A 198 5.91 2.57 13.33
C SER A 198 4.68 3.31 12.83
N LEU A 199 4.74 3.76 11.59
CA LEU A 199 3.61 4.43 10.95
C LEU A 199 2.84 3.42 10.11
N GLU A 200 1.55 3.29 10.39
CA GLU A 200 0.63 2.49 9.60
C GLU A 200 0.06 3.36 8.48
N LEU A 201 0.38 3.01 7.25
CA LEU A 201 0.09 3.82 6.07
C LEU A 201 -0.90 3.07 5.16
N PRO A 202 -2.10 3.60 4.90
CA PRO A 202 -3.03 3.00 3.94
C PRO A 202 -2.36 2.80 2.57
N THR A 203 -2.61 1.66 1.93
CA THR A 203 -1.98 1.34 0.63
C THR A 203 -2.26 2.42 -0.42
N ALA A 204 -3.50 2.90 -0.53
CA ALA A 204 -3.85 3.96 -1.47
C ALA A 204 -3.12 5.29 -1.18
N TRP A 205 -2.84 5.58 0.09
CA TRP A 205 -2.07 6.76 0.46
C TRP A 205 -0.61 6.61 0.02
N VAL A 206 0.01 5.44 0.24
CA VAL A 206 1.40 5.20 -0.19
C VAL A 206 1.51 5.21 -1.71
N ASP A 207 0.57 4.57 -2.42
CA ASP A 207 0.56 4.51 -3.89
C ASP A 207 0.45 5.91 -4.54
N ALA A 208 -0.15 6.89 -3.85
CA ALA A 208 -0.20 8.28 -4.31
C ALA A 208 1.17 8.98 -4.28
N TRP A 209 2.08 8.58 -3.37
CA TRP A 209 3.41 9.17 -3.20
C TRP A 209 4.52 8.37 -3.86
N ILE A 210 4.41 7.05 -3.85
CA ILE A 210 5.41 6.11 -4.36
C ILE A 210 4.73 5.13 -5.30
N PRO A 211 4.69 5.40 -6.59
CA PRO A 211 4.31 4.38 -7.57
C PRO A 211 5.25 3.17 -7.42
N ASP A 212 4.68 1.95 -7.43
CA ASP A 212 5.45 0.71 -7.23
C ASP A 212 6.15 0.59 -5.84
N ALA A 213 5.50 1.07 -4.77
CA ALA A 213 6.02 1.02 -3.40
C ALA A 213 6.50 -0.39 -2.98
N GLY A 214 5.97 -1.46 -3.58
CA GLY A 214 6.43 -2.83 -3.40
C GLY A 214 7.90 -3.06 -3.77
N ASP A 215 8.50 -2.23 -4.63
CA ASP A 215 9.91 -2.32 -4.97
C ASP A 215 10.82 -1.67 -3.90
N GLN A 216 10.24 -0.89 -2.99
CA GLN A 216 10.96 -0.19 -1.92
C GLN A 216 10.97 -0.96 -0.59
N VAL A 217 10.21 -2.07 -0.48
CA VAL A 217 10.15 -2.84 0.77
C VAL A 217 11.48 -3.50 1.11
N ALA A 218 11.77 -3.59 2.42
CA ALA A 218 12.99 -4.14 2.98
C ALA A 218 14.27 -3.54 2.35
N ARG A 219 14.24 -2.24 2.03
CA ARG A 219 15.42 -1.44 1.68
C ARG A 219 15.71 -0.48 2.82
N ARG A 220 17.00 -0.37 3.17
CA ARG A 220 17.44 0.59 4.18
C ARG A 220 17.26 2.01 3.65
N ILE A 221 16.55 2.84 4.40
CA ILE A 221 16.49 4.28 4.21
C ILE A 221 17.48 4.88 5.22
N ASP A 222 18.57 5.45 4.73
CA ASP A 222 19.65 6.00 5.55
C ASP A 222 19.13 7.20 6.38
N GLY A 223 19.08 7.03 7.68
CA GLY A 223 18.61 8.05 8.61
C GLY A 223 19.64 9.13 8.98
N GLN A 224 20.86 9.06 8.45
CA GLN A 224 21.95 9.95 8.83
C GLN A 224 22.21 11.07 7.81
N ALA A 225 21.79 10.90 6.56
CA ALA A 225 22.13 11.82 5.49
C ALA A 225 20.99 12.00 4.46
N GLY A 226 21.05 13.11 3.72
CA GLY A 226 20.17 13.41 2.60
C GLY A 226 18.68 13.42 2.99
N TRP A 227 17.83 13.04 2.05
CA TRP A 227 16.38 13.00 2.24
C TRP A 227 15.93 11.90 3.21
N GLY A 228 16.69 10.80 3.30
CA GLY A 228 16.44 9.76 4.30
C GLY A 228 16.64 10.30 5.72
N GLY A 229 17.69 11.08 5.96
CA GLY A 229 17.92 11.78 7.23
C GLY A 229 16.80 12.75 7.58
N ALA A 230 16.31 13.53 6.61
CA ALA A 230 15.17 14.42 6.80
C ALA A 230 13.88 13.65 7.13
N LEU A 231 13.56 12.59 6.38
CA LEU A 231 12.43 11.70 6.64
C LEU A 231 12.49 11.10 8.05
N CYS A 232 13.61 10.48 8.40
CA CYS A 232 13.76 9.83 9.71
C CYS A 232 13.71 10.83 10.88
N SER A 233 14.24 12.04 10.68
CA SER A 233 14.12 13.13 11.66
C SER A 233 12.68 13.56 11.84
N PHE A 234 11.91 13.66 10.77
CA PHE A 234 10.49 13.97 10.84
C PHE A 234 9.69 12.83 11.50
N VAL A 235 9.92 11.57 11.10
CA VAL A 235 9.24 10.40 11.69
C VAL A 235 9.46 10.31 13.19
N ARG A 236 10.67 10.60 13.69
CA ARG A 236 10.95 10.60 15.14
C ARG A 236 10.15 11.63 15.94
N GLN A 237 9.64 12.69 15.31
CA GLN A 237 8.75 13.66 15.94
C GLN A 237 7.29 13.20 15.96
N LEU A 238 6.92 12.25 15.09
CA LEU A 238 5.58 11.69 15.03
C LEU A 238 5.41 10.65 16.16
N THR A 239 5.21 11.12 17.39
CA THR A 239 4.86 10.25 18.53
C THR A 239 3.34 10.14 18.66
N PRO A 240 2.80 9.10 19.34
CA PRO A 240 1.37 9.03 19.65
C PRO A 240 0.84 10.27 20.38
N GLN A 241 1.65 10.87 21.26
CA GLN A 241 1.28 12.09 22.00
C GLN A 241 1.15 13.29 21.05
N MET A 242 2.06 13.41 20.06
CA MET A 242 1.98 14.45 19.05
C MET A 242 0.80 14.18 18.08
N ALA A 243 0.56 12.92 17.72
CA ALA A 243 -0.56 12.55 16.84
C ALA A 243 -1.92 12.83 17.47
N ALA A 244 -2.06 12.63 18.80
CA ALA A 244 -3.28 12.95 19.55
C ALA A 244 -3.57 14.46 19.63
N LYS A 245 -2.51 15.31 19.61
CA LYS A 245 -2.61 16.79 19.64
C LYS A 245 -1.68 17.41 18.61
N PRO A 246 -1.96 17.26 17.32
CA PRO A 246 -1.05 17.71 16.30
C PRO A 246 -0.98 19.24 16.24
N PRO A 247 0.24 19.82 16.09
CA PRO A 247 0.43 21.26 16.04
C PRO A 247 -0.10 21.89 14.75
N LEU A 248 -0.34 21.09 13.73
CA LEU A 248 -0.88 21.47 12.41
C LEU A 248 -1.98 20.46 12.01
N PRO A 249 -2.86 20.81 11.07
CA PRO A 249 -3.83 19.85 10.52
C PRO A 249 -3.17 18.54 10.08
N ALA A 250 -3.75 17.41 10.44
CA ALA A 250 -3.19 16.08 10.15
C ALA A 250 -2.90 15.87 8.64
N ALA A 251 -3.72 16.45 7.76
CA ALA A 251 -3.50 16.40 6.32
C ALA A 251 -2.16 17.02 5.91
N LEU A 252 -1.81 18.20 6.45
CA LEU A 252 -0.53 18.86 6.16
C LEU A 252 0.66 18.06 6.65
N LEU A 253 0.56 17.44 7.83
CA LEU A 253 1.61 16.55 8.35
C LEU A 253 1.73 15.29 7.50
N GLY A 254 0.61 14.75 7.03
CA GLY A 254 0.58 13.63 6.09
C GLY A 254 1.25 13.98 4.75
N ASP A 255 0.95 15.14 4.18
CA ASP A 255 1.56 15.60 2.92
C ASP A 255 3.08 15.81 3.06
N GLN A 256 3.55 16.37 4.19
CA GLN A 256 4.99 16.48 4.48
C GLN A 256 5.66 15.12 4.57
N LEU A 257 5.03 14.17 5.29
CA LEU A 257 5.53 12.79 5.38
C LEU A 257 5.62 12.14 4.01
N GLY A 258 4.57 12.26 3.18
CA GLY A 258 4.51 11.68 1.85
C GLY A 258 5.59 12.25 0.92
N GLY A 259 5.76 13.57 0.91
CA GLY A 259 6.81 14.24 0.15
C GLY A 259 8.23 13.78 0.57
N LEU A 260 8.50 13.72 1.88
CA LEU A 260 9.79 13.24 2.39
C LEU A 260 10.02 11.76 2.07
N LEU A 261 8.98 10.93 2.15
CA LEU A 261 9.06 9.51 1.83
C LEU A 261 9.35 9.30 0.33
N ALA A 262 8.69 10.05 -0.56
CA ALA A 262 8.96 10.02 -1.99
C ALA A 262 10.41 10.43 -2.30
N LEU A 263 10.91 11.50 -1.70
CA LEU A 263 12.28 11.96 -1.86
C LEU A 263 13.30 10.95 -1.33
N ALA A 264 13.05 10.37 -0.16
CA ALA A 264 13.94 9.42 0.50
C ALA A 264 14.04 8.07 -0.24
N THR A 265 12.97 7.68 -0.97
CA THR A 265 12.94 6.46 -1.78
C THR A 265 13.38 6.67 -3.24
N GLY A 266 13.85 7.88 -3.58
CA GLY A 266 14.28 8.23 -4.94
C GLY A 266 13.11 8.47 -5.91
N HIS A 267 11.87 8.60 -5.42
CA HIS A 267 10.70 8.97 -6.21
C HIS A 267 10.46 10.49 -6.19
N GLY A 268 11.19 11.22 -5.36
CA GLY A 268 11.31 12.66 -5.49
C GLY A 268 11.90 12.95 -6.86
N LEU A 269 11.15 13.63 -7.69
CA LEU A 269 11.45 13.97 -9.06
C LEU A 269 12.90 14.48 -9.18
N SER A 270 13.83 13.63 -9.54
CA SER A 270 14.94 14.12 -10.35
C SER A 270 14.26 14.57 -11.64
N GLU A 271 14.37 15.83 -11.99
CA GLU A 271 13.84 16.35 -13.26
C GLU A 271 14.26 15.44 -14.41
N SER A 272 15.48 14.86 -14.35
CA SER A 272 15.99 13.94 -15.35
C SER A 272 15.27 12.58 -15.40
N GLU A 273 14.80 12.02 -14.26
CA GLU A 273 14.06 10.74 -14.27
C GLU A 273 12.58 10.95 -14.64
N SER A 274 11.98 12.07 -14.25
CA SER A 274 10.66 12.50 -14.71
C SER A 274 10.68 12.80 -16.20
N GLU A 275 11.70 13.50 -16.68
CA GLU A 275 11.92 13.75 -18.11
C GLU A 275 12.21 12.45 -18.88
N GLY A 276 13.02 11.55 -18.33
CA GLY A 276 13.30 10.24 -18.90
C GLY A 276 12.03 9.38 -19.02
N ARG A 277 11.18 9.36 -18.00
CA ARG A 277 9.90 8.62 -18.02
C ARG A 277 8.90 9.27 -18.98
N ALA A 278 8.79 10.59 -18.98
CA ALA A 278 7.95 11.33 -19.93
C ALA A 278 8.45 11.13 -21.36
N ALA A 279 9.76 11.11 -21.58
CA ALA A 279 10.38 10.83 -22.87
C ALA A 279 10.11 9.38 -23.31
N LEU A 280 10.22 8.40 -22.42
CA LEU A 280 9.87 7.01 -22.69
C LEU A 280 8.40 6.86 -23.07
N ARG A 281 7.50 7.45 -22.31
CA ARG A 281 6.06 7.46 -22.59
C ARG A 281 5.78 8.07 -23.96
N ARG A 282 6.42 9.18 -24.31
CA ARG A 282 6.30 9.83 -25.61
C ARG A 282 6.75 8.89 -26.72
N ARG A 283 7.94 8.26 -26.59
CA ARG A 283 8.44 7.26 -27.54
C ARG A 283 7.48 6.09 -27.73
N VAL A 284 6.88 5.56 -26.65
CA VAL A 284 5.90 4.48 -26.72
C VAL A 284 4.63 4.92 -27.44
N LEU A 285 4.13 6.12 -27.17
CA LEU A 285 2.95 6.67 -27.85
C LEU A 285 3.24 6.95 -29.33
N ASP A 286 4.41 7.47 -29.67
CA ASP A 286 4.80 7.76 -31.04
C ASP A 286 4.96 6.47 -31.86
N ALA A 287 5.68 5.47 -31.36
CA ALA A 287 5.77 4.15 -31.99
C ALA A 287 4.40 3.47 -32.17
N THR A 288 3.51 3.58 -31.17
CA THR A 288 2.14 3.08 -31.27
C THR A 288 1.33 3.84 -32.34
N ARG A 289 1.52 5.17 -32.43
CA ARG A 289 0.86 6.02 -33.44
C ARG A 289 1.35 5.72 -34.84
N GLU A 290 2.65 5.53 -35.06
CA GLU A 290 3.24 5.21 -36.35
C GLU A 290 2.73 3.87 -36.89
N ARG A 291 2.60 2.90 -36.01
CA ARG A 291 2.22 1.52 -36.32
C ARG A 291 0.72 1.20 -36.14
N HIS A 292 -0.12 2.18 -35.81
CA HIS A 292 -1.54 1.95 -35.47
C HIS A 292 -2.32 1.18 -36.56
N ALA A 293 -1.91 1.31 -37.82
CA ALA A 293 -2.52 0.65 -38.94
C ALA A 293 -2.18 -0.85 -39.09
N GLU A 294 -1.19 -1.34 -38.33
CA GLU A 294 -0.82 -2.77 -38.35
C GLU A 294 -1.91 -3.62 -37.70
N PRO A 295 -2.50 -4.61 -38.43
CA PRO A 295 -3.40 -5.57 -37.83
C PRO A 295 -2.68 -6.38 -36.75
N GLY A 296 -3.30 -6.54 -35.56
CA GLY A 296 -2.74 -7.35 -34.49
C GLY A 296 -1.57 -6.71 -33.76
N LEU A 297 -1.31 -5.40 -33.90
CA LEU A 297 -0.27 -4.71 -33.11
C LEU A 297 -0.47 -4.94 -31.60
N THR A 298 0.59 -5.39 -30.91
CA THR A 298 0.60 -5.71 -29.48
C THR A 298 1.57 -4.84 -28.68
N ALA A 299 1.33 -4.72 -27.38
CA ALA A 299 2.25 -4.05 -26.46
C ALA A 299 3.64 -4.70 -26.48
N ALA A 300 3.70 -6.04 -26.52
CA ALA A 300 4.96 -6.79 -26.63
C ALA A 300 5.73 -6.47 -27.92
N GLY A 301 5.03 -6.27 -29.05
CA GLY A 301 5.63 -5.88 -30.31
C GLY A 301 6.29 -4.50 -30.26
N VAL A 302 5.61 -3.52 -29.68
CA VAL A 302 6.13 -2.15 -29.50
C VAL A 302 7.26 -2.13 -28.46
N ALA A 303 7.11 -2.86 -27.36
CA ALA A 303 8.15 -2.94 -26.33
C ALA A 303 9.46 -3.51 -26.87
N ARG A 304 9.38 -4.57 -27.69
CA ARG A 304 10.56 -5.20 -28.33
C ARG A 304 11.28 -4.22 -29.26
N GLU A 305 10.56 -3.47 -30.05
CA GLU A 305 11.13 -2.46 -30.95
C GLU A 305 11.88 -1.36 -30.18
N LEU A 306 11.32 -0.93 -29.05
CA LEU A 306 11.91 0.12 -28.22
C LEU A 306 13.00 -0.38 -27.27
N GLY A 307 13.29 -1.71 -27.27
CA GLY A 307 14.30 -2.32 -26.39
C GLY A 307 13.92 -2.28 -24.90
N ILE A 308 12.62 -2.31 -24.58
CA ILE A 308 12.10 -2.27 -23.20
C ILE A 308 11.26 -3.52 -22.89
N SER A 309 11.04 -3.79 -21.60
CA SER A 309 10.10 -4.84 -21.20
C SER A 309 8.63 -4.38 -21.40
N GLU A 310 7.74 -5.33 -21.68
CA GLU A 310 6.29 -5.06 -21.77
C GLU A 310 5.76 -4.46 -20.45
N ARG A 311 6.28 -4.93 -19.31
CA ARG A 311 5.97 -4.36 -17.99
C ARG A 311 6.34 -2.87 -17.91
N SER A 312 7.51 -2.47 -18.41
CA SER A 312 7.94 -1.06 -18.46
C SER A 312 7.04 -0.22 -19.35
N LEU A 313 6.59 -0.77 -20.49
CA LEU A 313 5.64 -0.13 -21.38
C LEU A 313 4.29 0.13 -20.68
N HIS A 314 3.72 -0.90 -20.06
CA HIS A 314 2.45 -0.75 -19.34
C HIS A 314 2.55 0.22 -18.17
N ARG A 315 3.66 0.20 -17.43
CA ARG A 315 3.91 1.12 -16.33
C ARG A 315 3.96 2.58 -16.81
N CYS A 316 4.76 2.90 -17.81
CA CYS A 316 4.91 4.29 -18.29
C CYS A 316 3.62 4.86 -18.89
N LEU A 317 2.76 4.01 -19.48
CA LEU A 317 1.42 4.41 -19.96
C LEU A 317 0.44 4.59 -18.80
N GLY A 318 0.47 3.72 -17.78
CA GLY A 318 -0.35 3.81 -16.57
C GLY A 318 -0.09 5.08 -15.77
N GLU A 319 1.18 5.47 -15.61
CA GLU A 319 1.59 6.74 -15.00
C GLU A 319 1.02 7.96 -15.77
N GLY A 320 0.74 7.82 -17.06
CA GLY A 320 0.08 8.83 -17.89
C GLY A 320 -1.45 8.69 -17.96
N GLY A 321 -2.06 7.87 -17.10
CA GLY A 321 -3.51 7.67 -17.02
C GLY A 321 -4.12 6.92 -18.22
N THR A 322 -3.32 6.16 -19.00
CA THR A 322 -3.81 5.44 -20.17
C THR A 322 -3.30 3.99 -20.23
N THR A 323 -3.91 3.18 -21.09
CA THR A 323 -3.42 1.83 -21.40
C THR A 323 -3.01 1.73 -22.86
N PHE A 324 -2.20 0.72 -23.22
CA PHE A 324 -1.83 0.47 -24.62
C PHE A 324 -3.06 0.28 -25.50
N ALA A 325 -4.05 -0.49 -25.05
CA ALA A 325 -5.27 -0.73 -25.78
C ALA A 325 -6.07 0.56 -26.02
N THR A 326 -6.17 1.43 -25.01
CA THR A 326 -6.86 2.73 -25.11
C THR A 326 -6.14 3.67 -26.07
N ALA A 327 -4.82 3.77 -25.97
CA ALA A 327 -4.02 4.63 -26.85
C ALA A 327 -4.11 4.16 -28.32
N LEU A 328 -3.94 2.85 -28.58
CA LEU A 328 -4.05 2.27 -29.92
C LEU A 328 -5.45 2.49 -30.53
N ALA A 329 -6.51 2.23 -29.74
CA ALA A 329 -7.88 2.49 -30.19
C ALA A 329 -8.09 3.97 -30.53
N GLY A 330 -7.56 4.88 -29.70
CA GLY A 330 -7.62 6.32 -29.94
C GLY A 330 -6.96 6.72 -31.27
N PHE A 331 -5.75 6.24 -31.55
CA PHE A 331 -5.05 6.53 -32.80
C PHE A 331 -5.78 5.97 -34.03
N ARG A 332 -6.29 4.75 -33.96
CA ARG A 332 -7.09 4.13 -35.01
C ARG A 332 -8.36 4.91 -35.32
N MET A 333 -9.07 5.33 -34.24
CA MET A 333 -10.31 6.12 -34.43
C MET A 333 -10.04 7.52 -34.92
N GLN A 334 -8.95 8.16 -34.53
CA GLN A 334 -8.55 9.45 -35.08
C GLN A 334 -8.20 9.34 -36.57
N ALA A 335 -7.51 8.30 -37.01
CA ALA A 335 -7.21 8.03 -38.42
C ALA A 335 -8.50 7.73 -39.19
N ALA A 336 -9.38 6.90 -38.64
CA ALA A 336 -10.69 6.60 -39.26
C ALA A 336 -11.53 7.86 -39.43
N ARG A 337 -11.62 8.72 -38.42
CA ARG A 337 -12.34 10.00 -38.50
C ARG A 337 -11.80 10.89 -39.60
N ARG A 338 -10.48 11.00 -39.75
CA ARG A 338 -9.86 11.77 -40.87
C ARG A 338 -10.24 11.21 -42.20
N MET A 339 -10.17 9.88 -42.41
CA MET A 339 -10.53 9.25 -43.68
C MET A 339 -12.02 9.37 -43.98
N LEU A 340 -12.91 9.27 -43.00
CA LEU A 340 -14.37 9.42 -43.19
C LEU A 340 -14.77 10.87 -43.49
N ALA A 341 -13.98 11.85 -43.02
CA ALA A 341 -14.21 13.27 -43.26
C ALA A 341 -13.61 13.81 -44.57
N ASP A 342 -12.78 13.04 -45.25
CA ASP A 342 -12.04 13.50 -46.44
C ASP A 342 -12.62 12.88 -47.75
N ALA A 343 -13.04 13.75 -48.69
CA ALA A 343 -13.62 13.37 -49.97
C ALA A 343 -12.74 12.43 -50.81
N ARG A 344 -11.43 12.49 -50.64
CA ARG A 344 -10.48 11.60 -51.35
C ARG A 344 -10.71 10.12 -51.03
N PHE A 345 -11.35 9.82 -49.93
CA PHE A 345 -11.64 8.44 -49.51
C PHE A 345 -13.09 8.01 -49.72
N ASP A 346 -13.91 8.79 -50.44
CA ASP A 346 -15.34 8.47 -50.67
C ASP A 346 -15.56 7.17 -51.44
N ARG A 347 -14.60 6.82 -52.28
CA ARG A 347 -14.62 5.55 -53.07
C ARG A 347 -14.35 4.31 -52.21
N LEU A 348 -13.81 4.48 -50.99
CA LEU A 348 -13.54 3.37 -50.10
C LEU A 348 -14.79 2.94 -49.35
N GLY A 349 -15.03 1.64 -49.31
CA GLY A 349 -16.06 1.04 -48.47
C GLY A 349 -15.73 1.24 -46.95
N ILE A 350 -16.77 1.19 -46.11
CA ILE A 350 -16.59 1.32 -44.66
C ILE A 350 -15.65 0.22 -44.10
N ALA A 351 -15.80 -1.02 -44.59
CA ALA A 351 -14.93 -2.13 -44.18
C ALA A 351 -13.46 -1.90 -44.58
N GLU A 352 -13.24 -1.32 -45.78
CA GLU A 352 -11.90 -0.98 -46.27
C GLU A 352 -11.22 0.09 -45.41
N ILE A 353 -11.98 1.11 -44.98
CA ILE A 353 -11.44 2.11 -44.02
C ILE A 353 -11.08 1.44 -42.70
N GLY A 354 -11.94 0.53 -42.18
CA GLY A 354 -11.64 -0.26 -40.99
C GLY A 354 -10.34 -1.03 -41.13
N PHE A 355 -10.14 -1.72 -42.24
CA PHE A 355 -8.91 -2.46 -42.52
C PHE A 355 -7.68 -1.56 -42.59
N ARG A 356 -7.74 -0.39 -43.23
CA ARG A 356 -6.64 0.57 -43.34
C ARG A 356 -6.23 1.20 -42.03
N VAL A 357 -7.09 1.19 -41.02
CA VAL A 357 -6.74 1.64 -39.68
C VAL A 357 -6.39 0.47 -38.71
N GLY A 358 -6.17 -0.73 -39.27
CA GLY A 358 -5.71 -1.89 -38.50
C GLY A 358 -6.80 -2.71 -37.82
N LEU A 359 -8.09 -2.56 -38.25
CA LEU A 359 -9.23 -3.33 -37.75
C LEU A 359 -9.77 -4.25 -38.85
N THR A 360 -9.49 -5.55 -38.71
CA THR A 360 -9.89 -6.58 -39.73
C THR A 360 -11.36 -6.97 -39.67
N ASP A 361 -12.03 -6.76 -38.52
CA ASP A 361 -13.44 -7.04 -38.31
C ASP A 361 -14.27 -5.74 -38.49
N ALA A 362 -15.09 -5.70 -39.53
CA ALA A 362 -15.96 -4.56 -39.84
C ALA A 362 -16.98 -4.27 -38.72
N SER A 363 -17.53 -5.31 -38.09
CA SER A 363 -18.46 -5.15 -36.97
C SER A 363 -17.76 -4.55 -35.75
N HIS A 364 -16.53 -4.97 -35.48
CA HIS A 364 -15.69 -4.37 -34.42
C HIS A 364 -15.38 -2.91 -34.73
N PHE A 365 -15.06 -2.59 -36.00
CA PHE A 365 -14.82 -1.19 -36.41
C PHE A 365 -16.06 -0.30 -36.17
N VAL A 366 -17.25 -0.73 -36.53
CA VAL A 366 -18.49 0.01 -36.27
C VAL A 366 -18.72 0.25 -34.78
N ARG A 367 -18.51 -0.78 -33.95
CA ARG A 367 -18.64 -0.65 -32.49
C ARG A 367 -17.61 0.35 -31.88
N GLN A 368 -16.38 0.31 -32.40
CA GLN A 368 -15.33 1.25 -31.95
C GLN A 368 -15.65 2.70 -32.35
N CYS A 369 -16.17 2.92 -33.57
CA CYS A 369 -16.62 4.25 -33.98
C CYS A 369 -17.73 4.80 -33.09
N ARG A 370 -18.76 4.00 -32.78
CA ARG A 370 -19.81 4.43 -31.86
C ARG A 370 -19.27 4.77 -30.48
N ARG A 371 -18.38 3.93 -29.96
CA ARG A 371 -17.79 4.10 -28.62
C ARG A 371 -16.88 5.33 -28.49
N HIS A 372 -16.06 5.59 -29.50
CA HIS A 372 -15.02 6.62 -29.41
C HIS A 372 -15.35 7.91 -30.15
N LEU A 373 -16.21 7.86 -31.17
CA LEU A 373 -16.59 9.00 -32.01
C LEU A 373 -18.07 9.40 -31.90
N GLY A 374 -18.85 8.64 -31.11
CA GLY A 374 -20.24 8.93 -30.83
C GLY A 374 -21.24 8.55 -31.96
N ALA A 375 -20.75 8.11 -33.14
CA ALA A 375 -21.59 7.78 -34.29
C ALA A 375 -21.00 6.62 -35.09
N THR A 376 -21.82 6.01 -35.95
CA THR A 376 -21.36 4.98 -36.89
C THR A 376 -20.51 5.59 -38.01
N PRO A 377 -19.64 4.80 -38.67
CA PRO A 377 -18.86 5.29 -39.82
C PRO A 377 -19.73 5.88 -40.94
N GLY A 378 -20.90 5.30 -41.20
CA GLY A 378 -21.83 5.82 -42.20
C GLY A 378 -22.47 7.15 -41.84
N GLU A 379 -22.80 7.34 -40.55
CA GLU A 379 -23.29 8.62 -40.01
C GLU A 379 -22.20 9.68 -40.05
N LEU A 380 -20.96 9.35 -39.63
CA LEU A 380 -19.80 10.26 -39.66
C LEU A 380 -19.51 10.75 -41.09
N ARG A 381 -19.64 9.88 -42.09
CA ARG A 381 -19.48 10.24 -43.50
C ARG A 381 -20.59 11.18 -44.01
N ARG A 382 -21.84 10.96 -43.57
CA ARG A 382 -22.99 11.83 -43.94
C ARG A 382 -22.95 13.20 -43.27
N LEU A 383 -22.47 13.29 -42.05
CA LEU A 383 -22.36 14.57 -41.30
C LEU A 383 -21.36 15.56 -41.92
N ARG A 384 -20.61 15.15 -42.95
CA ARG A 384 -19.71 16.00 -43.69
C ARG A 384 -20.44 16.87 -44.72
N HIS A 385 -21.59 16.37 -45.20
CA HIS A 385 -22.45 17.04 -46.17
C HIS A 385 -23.59 17.74 -45.44
#